data_6cc9507e722f934befb6dd5facfdd27b
#
_entry.id   6cc9507e722f934befb6dd5facfdd27b
#
_cell.length_a   1.000
_cell.length_b   1.000
_cell.length_c   1.000
_cell.angle_alpha   90.00
_cell.angle_beta   90.00
_cell.angle_gamma   90.00
#
_symmetry.space_group_name_H-M   'P 1'
#
loop_
_entity.id
_entity.type
_entity.pdbx_description
1 polymer ?
#
loop_
_entity_poly.entity_id
_entity_poly.type
_entity_poly.pdbx_seq_one_letter_code
_entity_poly.pdbx_strand_id
1 'polypeptide(L)'
;MMATWMTEGICPVDNAGYAVERALPFQNSQRFRSERIVEQLGVLFGDGTYPTFHQHTARNLRRSPLHQVWEAKGAHFADSAGWEFVEWFYPPGEPRREMPKTWGRGFWSPWVAEEHRTVREAVGALDMTLMSKFLVQGPDAAALLDRLSANAVVGHVGGIVYTQWCNERGGIEADLTVTRLDDDRFMVIVSDITHRRVEHMLRAELRDGEFATITDMTSAYCLLTIQGPRSRELLQRVSPDDLSEDAFPYLTSREIEVGYSRIRALRVTYVGELGFELLIPSDQAQSVWDTLESAGHDLGFRPVGLAAMHGLRLEKAYRDYGVDIDVTDTPVTAGLGFAVAWDKATQFRGRDALEKTRSDRTSRLVPLRVDDPAPLLHGGEPVHKDGVRVGHLQVGGFGHTLGTSVGLATVDNAAGVTGEWLASGGFEVVVNGEAYPATLQFAPFYDPDRSRVRG
;
A
#
# COMPACT_ATOMS: atom_id res chain seq x y z
N MET A 1 7.38 -25.01 -12.98
CA MET A 1 7.60 -23.54 -13.01
C MET A 1 8.52 -23.10 -14.14
N MET A 2 9.83 -23.33 -14.09
CA MET A 2 10.78 -22.92 -15.16
C MET A 2 10.42 -23.50 -16.53
N ALA A 3 10.09 -24.79 -16.61
CA ALA A 3 9.70 -25.44 -17.86
C ALA A 3 8.43 -24.79 -18.46
N THR A 4 7.42 -24.53 -17.65
CA THR A 4 6.18 -23.87 -18.07
C THR A 4 6.49 -22.45 -18.56
N TRP A 5 7.32 -21.71 -17.86
CA TRP A 5 7.72 -20.37 -18.27
C TRP A 5 8.47 -20.40 -19.63
N MET A 6 9.39 -21.35 -19.81
CA MET A 6 10.14 -21.51 -21.08
C MET A 6 9.24 -21.91 -22.26
N THR A 7 8.19 -22.70 -22.02
CA THR A 7 7.32 -23.20 -23.08
C THR A 7 6.12 -22.27 -23.39
N GLU A 8 5.62 -21.58 -22.39
CA GLU A 8 4.42 -20.74 -22.49
C GLU A 8 4.72 -19.23 -22.49
N GLY A 9 5.99 -18.84 -22.22
CA GLY A 9 6.42 -17.44 -22.16
C GLY A 9 5.96 -16.68 -20.92
N ILE A 10 5.12 -17.30 -20.08
CA ILE A 10 4.56 -16.67 -18.87
C ILE A 10 4.79 -17.58 -17.68
N CYS A 11 5.29 -17.00 -16.58
CA CYS A 11 5.49 -17.75 -15.34
C CYS A 11 4.12 -18.02 -14.67
N PRO A 12 3.83 -19.26 -14.22
CA PRO A 12 2.55 -19.61 -13.59
C PRO A 12 2.43 -19.19 -12.12
N VAL A 13 3.50 -18.63 -11.54
CA VAL A 13 3.58 -18.14 -10.16
C VAL A 13 4.26 -16.78 -10.14
N ASP A 14 4.09 -16.01 -9.07
CA ASP A 14 4.87 -14.77 -8.92
C ASP A 14 6.36 -15.10 -8.79
N ASN A 15 7.12 -14.66 -9.77
CA ASN A 15 8.59 -14.79 -9.80
C ASN A 15 9.30 -13.43 -9.67
N ALA A 16 8.57 -12.36 -9.39
CA ALA A 16 9.14 -11.02 -9.28
C ALA A 16 10.29 -10.96 -8.27
N GLY A 17 10.16 -11.68 -7.17
CA GLY A 17 11.21 -11.82 -6.16
C GLY A 17 12.49 -12.48 -6.65
N TYR A 18 12.48 -13.14 -7.81
CA TYR A 18 13.64 -13.82 -8.42
C TYR A 18 14.11 -13.16 -9.73
N ALA A 19 13.37 -12.22 -10.27
CA ALA A 19 13.73 -11.51 -11.49
C ALA A 19 15.00 -10.66 -11.26
N VAL A 20 15.97 -10.73 -12.17
CA VAL A 20 17.23 -9.98 -12.07
C VAL A 20 16.97 -8.46 -12.14
N GLU A 21 15.99 -8.10 -12.92
CA GLU A 21 15.58 -6.70 -13.16
C GLU A 21 15.05 -6.00 -11.91
N ARG A 22 14.61 -6.74 -10.88
CA ARG A 22 14.11 -6.16 -9.62
C ARG A 22 15.18 -5.36 -8.88
N ALA A 23 16.46 -5.71 -9.10
CA ALA A 23 17.55 -5.14 -8.32
C ALA A 23 17.78 -3.66 -8.69
N LEU A 24 17.75 -2.81 -7.67
CA LEU A 24 18.18 -1.43 -7.79
C LEU A 24 19.71 -1.35 -7.95
N PRO A 25 20.27 -0.28 -8.56
CA PRO A 25 21.71 -0.19 -8.82
C PRO A 25 22.61 -0.43 -7.61
N PHE A 26 22.24 0.07 -6.43
CA PHE A 26 23.03 -0.13 -5.20
C PHE A 26 23.03 -1.60 -4.73
N GLN A 27 21.97 -2.37 -5.00
CA GLN A 27 21.87 -3.80 -4.66
C GLN A 27 22.81 -4.65 -5.51
N ASN A 28 23.26 -4.15 -6.65
CA ASN A 28 24.26 -4.78 -7.51
C ASN A 28 25.70 -4.49 -7.08
N SER A 29 25.93 -3.61 -6.09
CA SER A 29 27.27 -3.36 -5.57
C SER A 29 27.86 -4.61 -4.89
N GLN A 30 29.17 -4.79 -5.01
CA GLN A 30 29.85 -5.95 -4.40
C GLN A 30 29.64 -5.97 -2.87
N ARG A 31 29.71 -4.80 -2.23
CA ARG A 31 29.54 -4.69 -0.79
C ARG A 31 28.13 -5.11 -0.35
N PHE A 32 27.09 -4.58 -0.99
CA PHE A 32 25.71 -4.95 -0.67
C PHE A 32 25.50 -6.48 -0.82
N ARG A 33 25.94 -7.04 -1.96
CA ARG A 33 25.76 -8.48 -2.21
C ARG A 33 26.49 -9.34 -1.19
N SER A 34 27.74 -9.02 -0.85
CA SER A 34 28.51 -9.80 0.12
C SER A 34 27.93 -9.74 1.54
N GLU A 35 27.51 -8.58 2.01
CA GLU A 35 26.96 -8.42 3.35
C GLU A 35 25.54 -9.02 3.44
N ARG A 36 24.65 -8.68 2.50
CA ARG A 36 23.25 -9.11 2.51
C ARG A 36 23.05 -10.59 2.21
N ILE A 37 23.84 -11.18 1.29
CA ILE A 37 23.77 -12.62 0.99
C ILE A 37 24.17 -13.45 2.19
N VAL A 38 25.24 -13.05 2.90
CA VAL A 38 25.69 -13.77 4.11
C VAL A 38 24.61 -13.73 5.19
N GLU A 39 24.02 -12.57 5.44
CA GLU A 39 22.91 -12.42 6.39
C GLU A 39 21.71 -13.30 5.98
N GLN A 40 21.27 -13.23 4.72
CA GLN A 40 20.13 -14.00 4.22
C GLN A 40 20.36 -15.52 4.28
N LEU A 41 21.57 -15.97 3.99
CA LEU A 41 21.92 -17.38 4.15
C LEU A 41 21.88 -17.82 5.61
N GLY A 42 22.32 -16.95 6.53
CA GLY A 42 22.20 -17.20 7.97
C GLY A 42 20.75 -17.31 8.43
N VAL A 43 19.87 -16.49 7.91
CA VAL A 43 18.42 -16.54 8.17
C VAL A 43 17.79 -17.82 7.57
N LEU A 44 18.14 -18.15 6.32
CA LEU A 44 17.55 -19.28 5.59
C LEU A 44 17.92 -20.63 6.21
N PHE A 45 19.16 -20.78 6.68
CA PHE A 45 19.70 -22.04 7.20
C PHE A 45 19.88 -22.05 8.73
N GLY A 46 19.62 -20.94 9.37
CA GLY A 46 19.80 -20.78 10.81
C GLY A 46 18.50 -20.63 11.57
N ASP A 47 18.48 -19.65 12.44
CA ASP A 47 17.31 -19.28 13.22
C ASP A 47 16.24 -18.65 12.33
N GLY A 48 15.16 -19.35 12.03
CA GLY A 48 14.00 -18.77 11.41
C GLY A 48 13.56 -17.50 12.16
N THR A 49 13.41 -16.40 11.44
CA THR A 49 13.17 -15.07 12.03
C THR A 49 11.73 -14.57 11.83
N TYR A 50 10.95 -15.34 11.08
CA TYR A 50 9.51 -15.07 10.95
C TYR A 50 8.82 -15.21 12.34
N PRO A 51 7.88 -14.34 12.72
CA PRO A 51 7.28 -13.26 11.90
C PRO A 51 7.96 -11.90 12.03
N THR A 52 9.01 -11.73 12.77
CA THR A 52 9.61 -10.44 13.16
C THR A 52 11.03 -10.25 12.66
N PHE A 53 11.31 -10.60 11.40
CA PHE A 53 12.65 -10.43 10.86
C PHE A 53 12.91 -9.00 10.40
N HIS A 54 14.00 -8.42 10.92
CA HIS A 54 14.57 -7.18 10.43
C HIS A 54 16.02 -7.42 10.00
N GLN A 55 16.38 -6.86 8.86
CA GLN A 55 17.73 -6.97 8.35
C GLN A 55 18.67 -6.03 9.12
N HIS A 56 19.89 -6.49 9.39
CA HIS A 56 20.89 -5.75 10.14
C HIS A 56 22.00 -5.17 9.25
N THR A 57 22.29 -5.84 8.11
CA THR A 57 23.29 -5.37 7.14
C THR A 57 22.70 -4.41 6.14
N ALA A 58 23.56 -3.66 5.46
CA ALA A 58 23.18 -2.75 4.38
C ALA A 58 22.04 -1.78 4.76
N ARG A 59 22.04 -1.32 6.01
CA ARG A 59 21.09 -0.34 6.54
C ARG A 59 21.50 1.09 6.15
N ASN A 60 20.55 2.00 6.24
CA ASN A 60 20.75 3.43 6.00
C ASN A 60 21.19 3.81 4.57
N LEU A 61 20.78 3.01 3.57
CA LEU A 61 21.13 3.27 2.18
C LEU A 61 20.28 4.35 1.53
N ARG A 62 18.99 4.36 1.83
CA ARG A 62 18.03 5.36 1.36
C ARG A 62 17.27 5.89 2.57
N ARG A 63 17.21 7.19 2.71
CA ARG A 63 16.58 7.85 3.85
C ARG A 63 15.63 8.93 3.36
N SER A 64 14.50 9.05 4.05
CA SER A 64 13.64 10.21 3.89
C SER A 64 14.37 11.50 4.27
N PRO A 65 14.04 12.64 3.66
CA PRO A 65 14.54 13.95 4.12
C PRO A 65 14.23 14.23 5.60
N LEU A 66 13.20 13.60 6.15
CA LEU A 66 12.78 13.73 7.55
C LEU A 66 13.38 12.66 8.48
N HIS A 67 14.28 11.82 7.99
CA HIS A 67 14.83 10.70 8.76
C HIS A 67 15.39 11.13 10.13
N GLN A 68 16.15 12.21 10.19
CA GLN A 68 16.72 12.72 11.44
C GLN A 68 15.63 13.23 12.41
N VAL A 69 14.56 13.81 11.87
CA VAL A 69 13.39 14.22 12.67
C VAL A 69 12.75 13.01 13.33
N TRP A 70 12.54 11.95 12.56
CA TRP A 70 11.96 10.71 13.06
C TRP A 70 12.85 10.04 14.09
N GLU A 71 14.16 10.00 13.84
CA GLU A 71 15.14 9.47 14.80
C GLU A 71 15.09 10.22 16.14
N ALA A 72 15.06 11.56 16.10
CA ALA A 72 14.95 12.41 17.29
C ALA A 72 13.60 12.22 18.03
N LYS A 73 12.54 11.86 17.32
CA LYS A 73 11.21 11.54 17.89
C LYS A 73 11.07 10.11 18.39
N GLY A 74 12.14 9.31 18.33
CA GLY A 74 12.13 7.94 18.83
C GLY A 74 11.66 6.89 17.83
N ALA A 75 11.74 7.14 16.53
CA ALA A 75 11.34 6.16 15.52
C ALA A 75 12.10 4.83 15.64
N HIS A 76 11.39 3.73 15.48
CA HIS A 76 11.93 2.44 15.13
C HIS A 76 11.89 2.28 13.62
N PHE A 77 13.06 1.96 13.02
CA PHE A 77 13.17 1.83 11.57
C PHE A 77 13.29 0.38 11.13
N ALA A 78 12.53 0.03 10.11
CA ALA A 78 12.71 -1.16 9.29
C ALA A 78 13.16 -0.78 7.88
N ASP A 79 13.54 -1.76 7.04
CA ASP A 79 13.97 -1.48 5.67
C ASP A 79 13.09 -2.14 4.62
N SER A 80 12.81 -1.41 3.54
CA SER A 80 12.19 -1.90 2.32
C SER A 80 12.88 -1.30 1.10
N ALA A 81 13.31 -2.14 0.15
CA ALA A 81 14.04 -1.71 -1.06
C ALA A 81 15.20 -0.73 -0.76
N GLY A 82 15.85 -0.91 0.40
CA GLY A 82 16.94 -0.08 0.92
C GLY A 82 16.50 1.22 1.58
N TRP A 83 15.20 1.53 1.61
CA TRP A 83 14.66 2.64 2.39
C TRP A 83 14.55 2.29 3.85
N GLU A 84 14.97 3.22 4.73
CA GLU A 84 14.62 3.22 6.14
C GLU A 84 13.23 3.84 6.29
N PHE A 85 12.24 3.06 6.68
CA PHE A 85 10.91 3.55 6.98
C PHE A 85 10.57 3.41 8.46
N VAL A 86 9.70 4.27 8.97
CA VAL A 86 9.28 4.23 10.37
C VAL A 86 8.21 3.15 10.57
N GLU A 87 8.49 2.21 11.43
CA GLU A 87 7.55 1.14 11.78
C GLU A 87 6.62 1.57 12.94
N TRP A 88 7.19 2.14 14.00
CA TRP A 88 6.48 2.80 15.12
C TRP A 88 7.40 3.80 15.82
N PHE A 89 6.84 4.52 16.80
CA PHE A 89 7.61 5.44 17.66
C PHE A 89 7.64 4.94 19.09
N TYR A 90 8.85 4.95 19.70
CA TYR A 90 9.00 4.75 21.14
C TYR A 90 8.47 5.97 21.88
N PRO A 91 7.69 5.79 22.98
CA PRO A 91 7.35 6.90 23.87
C PRO A 91 8.59 7.59 24.43
N PRO A 92 8.52 8.90 24.75
CA PRO A 92 9.63 9.61 25.36
C PRO A 92 10.15 8.91 26.63
N GLY A 93 11.45 8.67 26.68
CA GLY A 93 12.11 8.01 27.83
C GLY A 93 12.10 6.48 27.81
N GLU A 94 11.36 5.83 26.89
CA GLU A 94 11.41 4.38 26.75
C GLU A 94 12.76 3.94 26.12
N PRO A 95 13.43 2.93 26.72
CA PRO A 95 14.68 2.42 26.16
C PRO A 95 14.41 1.62 24.88
N ARG A 96 15.32 1.69 23.94
CA ARG A 96 15.27 0.79 22.77
C ARG A 96 15.51 -0.64 23.22
N ARG A 97 14.72 -1.57 22.65
CA ARG A 97 14.74 -3.00 22.98
C ARG A 97 14.99 -3.83 21.73
N GLU A 98 15.62 -4.99 21.91
CA GLU A 98 15.67 -5.99 20.85
C GLU A 98 14.26 -6.53 20.53
N MET A 99 14.06 -6.82 19.27
CA MET A 99 12.80 -7.40 18.79
C MET A 99 12.66 -8.83 19.34
N PRO A 100 11.60 -9.14 20.10
CA PRO A 100 11.40 -10.48 20.58
C PRO A 100 10.99 -11.42 19.44
N LYS A 101 11.51 -12.64 19.46
CA LYS A 101 11.00 -13.72 18.60
C LYS A 101 9.69 -14.23 19.19
N THR A 102 8.58 -13.68 18.77
CA THR A 102 7.25 -14.04 19.28
C THR A 102 6.20 -14.06 18.18
N TRP A 103 5.25 -14.97 18.28
CA TRP A 103 4.02 -15.00 17.49
C TRP A 103 2.88 -14.19 18.12
N GLY A 104 3.08 -13.74 19.36
CA GLY A 104 2.13 -12.90 20.07
C GLY A 104 2.35 -11.41 19.82
N ARG A 105 1.55 -10.60 20.50
CA ARG A 105 1.70 -9.14 20.46
C ARG A 105 3.03 -8.72 21.09
N GLY A 106 3.84 -7.98 20.32
CA GLY A 106 5.10 -7.44 20.81
C GLY A 106 4.91 -6.28 21.80
N PHE A 107 5.99 -5.88 22.47
CA PHE A 107 5.99 -4.78 23.44
C PHE A 107 5.57 -3.43 22.84
N TRP A 108 5.70 -3.26 21.52
CA TRP A 108 5.31 -2.06 20.77
C TRP A 108 3.80 -1.96 20.51
N SER A 109 3.06 -3.04 20.70
CA SER A 109 1.63 -3.10 20.37
C SER A 109 0.79 -1.99 21.02
N PRO A 110 1.00 -1.60 22.30
CA PRO A 110 0.29 -0.48 22.91
C PRO A 110 0.62 0.87 22.25
N TRP A 111 1.85 1.06 21.77
CA TRP A 111 2.27 2.29 21.09
C TRP A 111 1.66 2.39 19.70
N VAL A 112 1.67 1.29 18.95
CA VAL A 112 0.98 1.17 17.66
C VAL A 112 -0.52 1.41 17.81
N ALA A 113 -1.14 0.92 18.91
CA ALA A 113 -2.54 1.18 19.21
C ALA A 113 -2.83 2.69 19.42
N GLU A 114 -1.93 3.40 20.08
CA GLU A 114 -2.05 4.85 20.29
C GLU A 114 -1.86 5.63 18.98
N GLU A 115 -0.90 5.23 18.15
CA GLU A 115 -0.69 5.79 16.81
C GLU A 115 -1.93 5.56 15.91
N HIS A 116 -2.47 4.35 15.92
CA HIS A 116 -3.70 4.00 15.21
C HIS A 116 -4.88 4.89 15.66
N ARG A 117 -5.06 5.06 16.99
CA ARG A 117 -6.10 5.92 17.56
C ARG A 117 -5.92 7.37 17.15
N THR A 118 -4.68 7.87 17.12
CA THR A 118 -4.38 9.24 16.64
C THR A 118 -4.94 9.48 15.24
N VAL A 119 -4.77 8.53 14.31
CA VAL A 119 -5.32 8.64 12.96
C VAL A 119 -6.85 8.58 12.95
N ARG A 120 -7.47 7.77 13.82
CA ARG A 120 -8.93 7.64 13.88
C ARG A 120 -9.64 8.84 14.53
N GLU A 121 -9.01 9.49 15.51
CA GLU A 121 -9.67 10.47 16.36
C GLU A 121 -9.13 11.90 16.21
N ALA A 122 -7.90 12.04 15.72
CA ALA A 122 -7.20 13.32 15.61
C ALA A 122 -6.60 13.52 14.21
N VAL A 123 -5.28 13.64 14.13
CA VAL A 123 -4.54 13.74 12.87
C VAL A 123 -3.14 13.15 13.03
N GLY A 124 -2.79 12.19 12.17
CA GLY A 124 -1.49 11.53 12.09
C GLY A 124 -0.73 11.89 10.82
N ALA A 125 0.59 11.91 10.91
CA ALA A 125 1.48 12.04 9.77
C ALA A 125 2.26 10.74 9.56
N LEU A 126 2.22 10.19 8.33
CA LEU A 126 3.02 9.02 7.95
C LEU A 126 4.01 9.39 6.85
N ASP A 127 5.25 8.97 7.00
CA ASP A 127 6.27 9.19 5.98
C ASP A 127 6.25 8.05 4.95
N MET A 128 5.67 8.33 3.80
CA MET A 128 5.53 7.41 2.67
C MET A 128 6.54 7.72 1.55
N THR A 129 7.66 8.38 1.90
CA THR A 129 8.70 8.77 0.94
C THR A 129 9.28 7.57 0.17
N LEU A 130 9.21 6.36 0.74
CA LEU A 130 9.63 5.13 0.07
C LEU A 130 8.84 4.83 -1.21
N MET A 131 7.57 5.24 -1.31
CA MET A 131 6.74 5.02 -2.50
C MET A 131 7.44 5.54 -3.76
N SER A 132 7.44 4.76 -4.82
CA SER A 132 8.05 5.15 -6.10
C SER A 132 7.18 6.16 -6.84
N LYS A 133 7.82 7.15 -7.44
CA LYS A 133 7.18 8.25 -8.14
C LYS A 133 7.80 8.41 -9.53
N PHE A 134 7.00 8.25 -10.57
CA PHE A 134 7.45 8.43 -11.95
C PHE A 134 6.69 9.58 -12.61
N LEU A 135 7.42 10.55 -13.14
CA LEU A 135 6.87 11.56 -14.01
C LEU A 135 6.90 11.02 -15.46
N VAL A 136 5.72 10.92 -16.06
CA VAL A 136 5.54 10.54 -17.47
C VAL A 136 5.02 11.76 -18.21
N GLN A 137 5.78 12.26 -19.18
CA GLN A 137 5.44 13.49 -19.88
C GLN A 137 5.81 13.45 -21.36
N GLY A 138 4.98 14.08 -22.16
CA GLY A 138 5.11 14.19 -23.61
C GLY A 138 3.79 13.96 -24.33
N PRO A 139 3.73 14.25 -25.64
CA PRO A 139 2.48 14.18 -26.40
C PRO A 139 1.81 12.81 -26.38
N ASP A 140 2.58 11.72 -26.21
CA ASP A 140 2.05 10.36 -26.19
C ASP A 140 1.93 9.78 -24.77
N ALA A 141 2.21 10.56 -23.71
CA ALA A 141 2.16 10.11 -22.32
C ALA A 141 0.75 9.59 -21.92
N ALA A 142 -0.30 10.29 -22.33
CA ALA A 142 -1.68 9.88 -22.06
C ALA A 142 -2.02 8.54 -22.72
N ALA A 143 -1.65 8.36 -23.98
CA ALA A 143 -1.91 7.13 -24.72
C ALA A 143 -1.13 5.93 -24.17
N LEU A 144 0.14 6.14 -23.79
CA LEU A 144 0.98 5.15 -23.12
C LEU A 144 0.34 4.65 -21.82
N LEU A 145 -0.02 5.58 -20.95
CA LEU A 145 -0.59 5.25 -19.63
C LEU A 145 -1.97 4.61 -19.75
N ASP A 146 -2.78 5.04 -20.72
CA ASP A 146 -4.10 4.47 -20.90
C ASP A 146 -4.05 3.03 -21.44
N ARG A 147 -3.03 2.66 -22.22
CA ARG A 147 -2.80 1.27 -22.66
C ARG A 147 -2.30 0.35 -21.55
N LEU A 148 -1.56 0.86 -20.59
CA LEU A 148 -1.10 0.08 -19.44
C LEU A 148 -2.20 -0.11 -18.41
N SER A 149 -3.04 0.89 -18.21
CA SER A 149 -3.99 0.95 -17.09
C SER A 149 -5.29 0.22 -17.36
N ALA A 150 -5.73 -0.61 -16.46
CA ALA A 150 -7.05 -1.25 -16.53
C ALA A 150 -8.19 -0.22 -16.38
N ASN A 151 -7.97 0.87 -15.64
CA ASN A 151 -8.91 1.98 -15.52
C ASN A 151 -8.67 3.05 -16.60
N ALA A 152 -9.61 3.96 -16.77
CA ALA A 152 -9.49 5.12 -17.66
C ALA A 152 -8.72 6.24 -16.95
N VAL A 153 -7.45 6.44 -17.33
CA VAL A 153 -6.56 7.38 -16.62
C VAL A 153 -6.49 8.77 -17.28
N VAL A 154 -7.07 8.93 -18.46
CA VAL A 154 -7.12 10.20 -19.18
C VAL A 154 -8.41 10.94 -18.80
N GLY A 155 -8.42 11.52 -17.61
CA GLY A 155 -9.51 12.35 -17.07
C GLY A 155 -9.19 13.85 -17.13
N HIS A 156 -9.81 14.65 -16.24
CA HIS A 156 -9.52 16.08 -16.10
C HIS A 156 -8.14 16.31 -15.46
N VAL A 157 -7.54 17.46 -15.72
CA VAL A 157 -6.30 17.89 -15.07
C VAL A 157 -6.54 18.01 -13.56
N GLY A 158 -5.64 17.47 -12.77
CA GLY A 158 -5.78 17.33 -11.32
C GLY A 158 -6.50 16.05 -10.87
N GLY A 159 -7.11 15.28 -11.76
CA GLY A 159 -7.75 14.01 -11.42
C GLY A 159 -6.75 12.93 -11.04
N ILE A 160 -7.11 12.12 -10.03
CA ILE A 160 -6.36 10.96 -9.56
C ILE A 160 -7.17 9.70 -9.88
N VAL A 161 -6.54 8.73 -10.53
CA VAL A 161 -7.18 7.46 -10.87
C VAL A 161 -6.38 6.31 -10.25
N TYR A 162 -7.08 5.51 -9.45
CA TYR A 162 -6.56 4.24 -8.95
C TYR A 162 -6.77 3.16 -10.01
N THR A 163 -5.74 2.39 -10.32
CA THR A 163 -5.76 1.40 -11.39
C THR A 163 -4.75 0.29 -11.14
N GLN A 164 -4.98 -0.87 -11.78
CA GLN A 164 -4.01 -1.94 -11.87
C GLN A 164 -3.41 -1.98 -13.29
N TRP A 165 -2.14 -2.34 -13.37
CA TRP A 165 -1.50 -2.76 -14.60
C TRP A 165 -1.42 -4.29 -14.61
N CYS A 166 -1.85 -4.89 -15.69
CA CYS A 166 -1.99 -6.33 -15.77
C CYS A 166 -1.05 -6.94 -16.81
N ASN A 167 -0.78 -8.24 -16.66
CA ASN A 167 -0.17 -9.05 -17.71
C ASN A 167 -1.25 -9.57 -18.69
N GLU A 168 -0.81 -10.31 -19.70
CA GLU A 168 -1.67 -10.83 -20.77
C GLU A 168 -2.73 -11.83 -20.26
N ARG A 169 -2.55 -12.43 -19.09
CA ARG A 169 -3.52 -13.32 -18.42
C ARG A 169 -4.48 -12.56 -17.49
N GLY A 170 -4.33 -11.24 -17.38
CA GLY A 170 -5.12 -10.42 -16.47
C GLY A 170 -4.61 -10.40 -15.03
N GLY A 171 -3.44 -11.02 -14.76
CA GLY A 171 -2.80 -10.97 -13.45
C GLY A 171 -2.24 -9.58 -13.14
N ILE A 172 -2.33 -9.14 -11.89
CA ILE A 172 -1.91 -7.81 -11.45
C ILE A 172 -0.36 -7.75 -11.40
N GLU A 173 0.24 -6.89 -12.20
CA GLU A 173 1.70 -6.63 -12.19
C GLU A 173 2.06 -5.42 -11.34
N ALA A 174 1.13 -4.46 -11.21
CA ALA A 174 1.27 -3.30 -10.34
C ALA A 174 -0.09 -2.77 -9.92
N ASP A 175 -0.16 -2.24 -8.70
CA ASP A 175 -1.30 -1.58 -8.09
C ASP A 175 -0.88 -0.15 -7.76
N LEU A 176 -1.53 0.85 -8.38
CA LEU A 176 -0.98 2.20 -8.41
C LEU A 176 -2.02 3.30 -8.63
N THR A 177 -1.59 4.54 -8.44
CA THR A 177 -2.36 5.72 -8.83
C THR A 177 -1.69 6.47 -9.97
N VAL A 178 -2.51 7.00 -10.87
CA VAL A 178 -2.10 7.94 -11.94
C VAL A 178 -2.78 9.27 -11.69
N THR A 179 -1.98 10.32 -11.53
CA THR A 179 -2.46 11.70 -11.37
C THR A 179 -2.17 12.48 -12.63
N ARG A 180 -3.18 13.04 -13.28
CA ARG A 180 -2.99 13.96 -14.41
C ARG A 180 -2.59 15.34 -13.91
N LEU A 181 -1.33 15.73 -14.12
CA LEU A 181 -0.78 17.01 -13.66
C LEU A 181 -1.06 18.15 -14.63
N ASP A 182 -1.11 17.82 -15.93
CA ASP A 182 -1.33 18.74 -17.04
C ASP A 182 -1.85 17.95 -18.25
N ASP A 183 -2.01 18.59 -19.39
CA ASP A 183 -2.48 17.93 -20.61
C ASP A 183 -1.61 16.76 -21.05
N ASP A 184 -0.29 16.88 -20.91
CA ASP A 184 0.72 15.91 -21.33
C ASP A 184 1.66 15.45 -20.21
N ARG A 185 1.30 15.70 -18.93
CA ARG A 185 2.11 15.34 -17.76
C ARG A 185 1.31 14.55 -16.73
N PHE A 186 1.88 13.43 -16.30
CA PHE A 186 1.27 12.51 -15.36
C PHE A 186 2.27 12.09 -14.28
N MET A 187 1.78 11.94 -13.05
CA MET A 187 2.52 11.32 -11.95
C MET A 187 1.96 9.94 -11.68
N VAL A 188 2.82 8.93 -11.71
CA VAL A 188 2.52 7.56 -11.31
C VAL A 188 3.14 7.33 -9.93
N ILE A 189 2.33 6.94 -8.94
CA ILE A 189 2.79 6.59 -7.59
C ILE A 189 2.47 5.12 -7.35
N VAL A 190 3.49 4.35 -6.93
CA VAL A 190 3.40 2.91 -6.77
C VAL A 190 4.31 2.44 -5.63
N SER A 191 4.05 1.22 -5.10
CA SER A 191 4.88 0.61 -4.07
C SER A 191 6.36 0.53 -4.48
N ASP A 192 7.25 0.78 -3.53
CA ASP A 192 8.71 0.74 -3.67
C ASP A 192 9.23 -0.63 -4.16
N ILE A 193 8.59 -1.72 -3.76
CA ILE A 193 8.97 -3.07 -4.17
C ILE A 193 8.75 -3.33 -5.68
N THR A 194 7.84 -2.60 -6.31
CA THR A 194 7.53 -2.71 -7.75
C THR A 194 8.26 -1.67 -8.61
N HIS A 195 9.12 -0.84 -8.02
CA HIS A 195 9.81 0.27 -8.69
C HIS A 195 10.39 -0.10 -10.05
N ARG A 196 11.23 -1.13 -10.10
CA ARG A 196 11.91 -1.54 -11.35
C ARG A 196 10.96 -2.17 -12.36
N ARG A 197 9.97 -2.91 -11.87
CA ARG A 197 8.94 -3.51 -12.73
C ARG A 197 8.13 -2.42 -13.44
N VAL A 198 7.66 -1.42 -12.70
CA VAL A 198 6.88 -0.31 -13.26
C VAL A 198 7.71 0.52 -14.23
N GLU A 199 8.96 0.83 -13.89
CA GLU A 199 9.88 1.51 -14.82
C GLU A 199 10.04 0.72 -16.12
N HIS A 200 10.23 -0.60 -16.02
CA HIS A 200 10.36 -1.47 -17.19
C HIS A 200 9.06 -1.48 -18.02
N MET A 201 7.90 -1.64 -17.38
CA MET A 201 6.60 -1.64 -18.08
C MET A 201 6.37 -0.34 -18.85
N LEU A 202 6.66 0.81 -18.23
CA LEU A 202 6.57 2.13 -18.88
C LEU A 202 7.45 2.20 -20.13
N ARG A 203 8.71 1.78 -20.03
CA ARG A 203 9.66 1.83 -21.15
C ARG A 203 9.33 0.84 -22.25
N ALA A 204 8.88 -0.35 -21.88
CA ALA A 204 8.57 -1.40 -22.85
C ALA A 204 7.27 -1.16 -23.62
N GLU A 205 6.32 -0.41 -23.05
CA GLU A 205 5.05 -0.09 -23.70
C GLU A 205 5.16 1.09 -24.67
N LEU A 206 6.23 1.90 -24.60
CA LEU A 206 6.47 3.00 -25.52
C LEU A 206 6.78 2.44 -26.90
N ARG A 207 5.99 2.80 -27.91
CA ARG A 207 6.07 2.29 -29.28
C ARG A 207 7.00 3.10 -30.14
N ASP A 208 7.47 2.52 -31.22
CA ASP A 208 8.28 3.23 -32.21
C ASP A 208 7.52 4.45 -32.78
N GLY A 209 8.16 5.59 -32.74
CA GLY A 209 7.60 6.85 -33.19
C GLY A 209 6.76 7.62 -32.15
N GLU A 210 6.46 7.01 -30.98
CA GLU A 210 5.85 7.73 -29.85
C GLU A 210 6.91 8.49 -29.05
N PHE A 211 6.50 9.62 -28.48
CA PHE A 211 7.37 10.45 -27.64
C PHE A 211 6.76 10.69 -26.28
N ALA A 212 7.31 10.00 -25.28
CA ALA A 212 7.11 10.28 -23.86
C ALA A 212 8.41 10.07 -23.10
N THR A 213 8.71 10.94 -22.15
CA THR A 213 9.84 10.78 -21.23
C THR A 213 9.34 10.20 -19.91
N ILE A 214 10.12 9.28 -19.36
CA ILE A 214 9.86 8.63 -18.09
C ILE A 214 11.00 8.98 -17.13
N THR A 215 10.69 9.74 -16.11
CA THR A 215 11.67 10.25 -15.13
C THR A 215 11.33 9.72 -13.75
N ASP A 216 12.30 9.05 -13.11
CA ASP A 216 12.20 8.68 -11.70
C ASP A 216 12.33 9.92 -10.82
N MET A 217 11.24 10.28 -10.15
CA MET A 217 11.12 11.41 -9.24
C MET A 217 11.11 10.96 -7.76
N THR A 218 11.38 9.68 -7.49
CA THR A 218 11.24 9.09 -6.16
C THR A 218 12.01 9.87 -5.09
N SER A 219 13.26 10.23 -5.37
CA SER A 219 14.11 10.98 -4.43
C SER A 219 13.92 12.50 -4.48
N ALA A 220 13.19 13.01 -5.47
CA ALA A 220 12.94 14.45 -5.59
C ALA A 220 11.88 14.96 -4.62
N TYR A 221 11.02 14.06 -4.13
CA TYR A 221 9.92 14.41 -3.23
C TYR A 221 9.92 13.57 -1.95
N CYS A 222 9.79 14.24 -0.82
CA CYS A 222 9.24 13.66 0.37
C CYS A 222 7.72 13.44 0.16
N LEU A 223 7.21 12.26 0.42
CA LEU A 223 5.78 11.98 0.43
C LEU A 223 5.32 11.85 1.88
N LEU A 224 4.74 12.91 2.41
CA LEU A 224 4.20 12.94 3.76
C LEU A 224 2.67 12.86 3.68
N THR A 225 2.06 11.86 4.32
CA THR A 225 0.61 11.74 4.36
C THR A 225 0.07 12.33 5.67
N ILE A 226 -0.96 13.14 5.58
CA ILE A 226 -1.66 13.77 6.71
C ILE A 226 -3.06 13.18 6.77
N GLN A 227 -3.32 12.33 7.76
CA GLN A 227 -4.51 11.48 7.81
C GLN A 227 -5.24 11.63 9.14
N GLY A 228 -6.57 11.65 9.09
CA GLY A 228 -7.45 11.72 10.25
C GLY A 228 -8.51 12.81 10.13
N PRO A 229 -9.56 12.80 10.99
CA PRO A 229 -10.70 13.73 10.89
C PRO A 229 -10.31 15.21 10.99
N ARG A 230 -9.17 15.52 11.61
CA ARG A 230 -8.67 16.90 11.75
C ARG A 230 -7.60 17.29 10.71
N SER A 231 -7.35 16.45 9.70
CA SER A 231 -6.32 16.70 8.68
C SER A 231 -6.60 17.98 7.86
N ARG A 232 -7.85 18.21 7.46
CA ARG A 232 -8.25 19.43 6.75
C ARG A 232 -8.09 20.67 7.62
N GLU A 233 -8.50 20.59 8.90
CA GLU A 233 -8.33 21.70 9.86
C GLU A 233 -6.85 22.06 10.01
N LEU A 234 -5.97 21.07 10.14
CA LEU A 234 -4.54 21.30 10.24
C LEU A 234 -3.99 22.02 9.00
N LEU A 235 -4.27 21.47 7.81
CA LEU A 235 -3.76 22.05 6.56
C LEU A 235 -4.34 23.46 6.31
N GLN A 236 -5.59 23.72 6.65
CA GLN A 236 -6.20 25.04 6.49
C GLN A 236 -5.57 26.11 7.41
N ARG A 237 -4.98 25.72 8.56
CA ARG A 237 -4.23 26.65 9.43
C ARG A 237 -2.93 27.16 8.82
N VAL A 238 -2.34 26.39 7.93
CA VAL A 238 -1.01 26.64 7.36
C VAL A 238 -1.05 26.96 5.87
N SER A 239 -2.23 26.94 5.26
CA SER A 239 -2.46 27.23 3.85
C SER A 239 -3.47 28.37 3.66
N PRO A 240 -3.19 29.35 2.78
CA PRO A 240 -4.18 30.36 2.37
C PRO A 240 -5.20 29.81 1.37
N ASP A 241 -4.94 28.65 0.77
CA ASP A 241 -5.81 28.01 -0.21
C ASP A 241 -7.09 27.48 0.44
N ASP A 242 -8.21 27.51 -0.28
CA ASP A 242 -9.46 26.86 0.16
C ASP A 242 -9.33 25.34 0.01
N LEU A 243 -9.34 24.64 1.13
CA LEU A 243 -9.23 23.18 1.23
C LEU A 243 -10.55 22.50 1.58
N SER A 244 -11.68 23.21 1.45
CA SER A 244 -13.03 22.65 1.63
C SER A 244 -13.27 21.47 0.67
N GLU A 245 -14.28 20.64 0.95
CA GLU A 245 -14.63 19.49 0.10
C GLU A 245 -15.03 19.92 -1.31
N ASP A 246 -15.72 21.06 -1.43
CA ASP A 246 -16.13 21.62 -2.72
C ASP A 246 -14.95 22.12 -3.56
N ALA A 247 -13.97 22.76 -2.90
CA ALA A 247 -12.78 23.29 -3.59
C ALA A 247 -11.69 22.24 -3.82
N PHE A 248 -11.64 21.19 -2.98
CA PHE A 248 -10.64 20.12 -3.06
C PHE A 248 -11.29 18.75 -2.81
N PRO A 249 -12.07 18.24 -3.77
CA PRO A 249 -12.80 16.99 -3.63
C PRO A 249 -11.88 15.76 -3.63
N TYR A 250 -12.42 14.65 -3.11
CA TYR A 250 -11.73 13.36 -3.07
C TYR A 250 -11.32 12.89 -4.48
N LEU A 251 -10.15 12.25 -4.61
CA LEU A 251 -9.50 11.83 -5.86
C LEU A 251 -9.11 13.00 -6.77
N THR A 252 -8.78 14.14 -6.19
CA THR A 252 -8.16 15.25 -6.93
C THR A 252 -6.81 15.65 -6.36
N SER A 253 -6.04 16.37 -7.14
CA SER A 253 -4.72 16.89 -6.80
C SER A 253 -4.60 18.34 -7.25
N ARG A 254 -3.96 19.15 -6.43
CA ARG A 254 -3.66 20.55 -6.75
C ARG A 254 -2.40 21.02 -6.04
N GLU A 255 -1.80 22.06 -6.53
CA GLU A 255 -0.76 22.78 -5.80
C GLU A 255 -1.39 23.66 -4.74
N ILE A 256 -0.81 23.65 -3.54
CA ILE A 256 -1.18 24.49 -2.41
C ILE A 256 0.06 25.11 -1.79
N GLU A 257 -0.14 26.19 -1.05
CA GLU A 257 0.91 26.78 -0.22
C GLU A 257 0.83 26.20 1.19
N VAL A 258 1.98 25.78 1.73
CA VAL A 258 2.12 25.36 3.14
C VAL A 258 3.31 26.09 3.73
N GLY A 259 3.06 27.05 4.60
CA GLY A 259 4.11 27.97 5.07
C GLY A 259 4.74 28.75 3.92
N TYR A 260 6.02 28.54 3.70
CA TYR A 260 6.77 29.15 2.58
C TYR A 260 6.88 28.27 1.35
N SER A 261 6.34 27.07 1.40
CA SER A 261 6.52 26.05 0.37
C SER A 261 5.27 25.92 -0.52
N ARG A 262 5.50 25.85 -1.82
CA ARG A 262 4.46 25.46 -2.78
C ARG A 262 4.61 23.98 -3.08
N ILE A 263 3.62 23.19 -2.70
CA ILE A 263 3.65 21.73 -2.75
C ILE A 263 2.44 21.20 -3.50
N ARG A 264 2.52 19.98 -3.98
CA ARG A 264 1.36 19.30 -4.54
C ARG A 264 0.69 18.44 -3.48
N ALA A 265 -0.56 18.69 -3.24
CA ALA A 265 -1.41 17.88 -2.38
C ALA A 265 -2.32 16.98 -3.23
N LEU A 266 -2.50 15.74 -2.78
CA LEU A 266 -3.39 14.74 -3.35
C LEU A 266 -4.44 14.39 -2.30
N ARG A 267 -5.70 14.50 -2.65
CA ARG A 267 -6.82 14.20 -1.75
C ARG A 267 -7.15 12.71 -1.82
N VAL A 268 -6.34 11.91 -1.15
CA VAL A 268 -6.44 10.44 -1.10
C VAL A 268 -6.17 9.92 0.31
N THR A 269 -6.50 8.66 0.55
CA THR A 269 -6.26 7.99 1.83
C THR A 269 -5.96 6.51 1.62
N TYR A 270 -5.04 5.98 2.43
CA TYR A 270 -4.78 4.55 2.55
C TYR A 270 -5.10 4.00 3.96
N VAL A 271 -5.67 4.84 4.82
CA VAL A 271 -6.05 4.47 6.20
C VAL A 271 -7.55 4.52 6.43
N GLY A 272 -8.31 5.04 5.46
CA GLY A 272 -9.77 5.11 5.53
C GLY A 272 -10.34 6.27 6.35
N GLU A 273 -9.56 7.33 6.54
CA GLU A 273 -9.98 8.60 7.11
C GLU A 273 -9.86 9.71 6.07
N LEU A 274 -10.40 10.88 6.40
CA LEU A 274 -10.09 12.14 5.71
C LEU A 274 -8.57 12.32 5.66
N GLY A 275 -8.00 12.61 4.49
CA GLY A 275 -6.55 12.72 4.41
C GLY A 275 -6.04 13.34 3.13
N PHE A 276 -4.77 13.68 3.17
CA PHE A 276 -4.02 14.27 2.06
C PHE A 276 -2.63 13.64 2.00
N GLU A 277 -2.14 13.44 0.81
CA GLU A 277 -0.75 13.12 0.55
C GLU A 277 -0.05 14.35 0.01
N LEU A 278 1.08 14.71 0.60
CA LEU A 278 1.83 15.91 0.27
C LEU A 278 3.12 15.52 -0.43
N LEU A 279 3.23 15.85 -1.73
CA LEU A 279 4.48 15.75 -2.48
C LEU A 279 5.27 17.04 -2.24
N ILE A 280 6.21 16.97 -1.32
CA ILE A 280 7.03 18.08 -0.87
C ILE A 280 8.40 17.97 -1.52
N PRO A 281 8.94 19.02 -2.19
CA PRO A 281 10.33 19.00 -2.63
C PRO A 281 11.26 18.61 -1.47
N SER A 282 12.21 17.70 -1.73
CA SER A 282 13.00 17.07 -0.66
C SER A 282 13.76 18.07 0.21
N ASP A 283 14.22 19.17 -0.37
CA ASP A 283 14.92 20.25 0.31
C ASP A 283 14.02 21.13 1.19
N GLN A 284 12.70 21.08 1.02
CA GLN A 284 11.71 21.84 1.79
C GLN A 284 10.99 21.00 2.85
N ALA A 285 11.24 19.69 2.89
CA ALA A 285 10.51 18.77 3.75
C ALA A 285 10.57 19.15 5.24
N GLN A 286 11.75 19.56 5.73
CA GLN A 286 11.93 19.98 7.12
C GLN A 286 11.08 21.21 7.45
N SER A 287 11.11 22.25 6.60
CA SER A 287 10.34 23.49 6.81
C SER A 287 8.82 23.25 6.82
N VAL A 288 8.34 22.37 5.93
CA VAL A 288 6.92 21.98 5.90
C VAL A 288 6.55 21.19 7.15
N TRP A 289 7.40 20.24 7.58
CA TRP A 289 7.17 19.51 8.83
C TRP A 289 7.07 20.43 10.04
N ASP A 290 8.04 21.34 10.23
CA ASP A 290 8.08 22.26 11.37
C ASP A 290 6.83 23.16 11.40
N THR A 291 6.34 23.58 10.21
CA THR A 291 5.13 24.36 10.06
C THR A 291 3.89 23.58 10.51
N LEU A 292 3.75 22.32 10.03
CA LEU A 292 2.65 21.43 10.40
C LEU A 292 2.67 21.08 11.88
N GLU A 293 3.84 20.74 12.42
CA GLU A 293 3.99 20.38 13.83
C GLU A 293 3.63 21.52 14.77
N SER A 294 4.07 22.74 14.45
CA SER A 294 3.74 23.93 15.21
C SER A 294 2.23 24.23 15.21
N ALA A 295 1.59 24.11 14.06
CA ALA A 295 0.15 24.39 13.89
C ALA A 295 -0.75 23.28 14.43
N GLY A 296 -0.24 22.06 14.55
CA GLY A 296 -1.03 20.87 14.88
C GLY A 296 -1.01 20.45 16.35
N HIS A 297 -0.23 21.12 17.20
CA HIS A 297 -0.02 20.71 18.58
C HIS A 297 -1.32 20.51 19.36
N ASP A 298 -2.25 21.47 19.29
CA ASP A 298 -3.57 21.42 19.95
C ASP A 298 -4.59 20.54 19.22
N LEU A 299 -4.26 20.08 18.00
CA LEU A 299 -5.07 19.16 17.22
C LEU A 299 -4.77 17.69 17.51
N GLY A 300 -3.78 17.40 18.37
CA GLY A 300 -3.28 16.06 18.60
C GLY A 300 -2.44 15.50 17.45
N PHE A 301 -1.84 16.39 16.65
CA PHE A 301 -0.98 16.01 15.53
C PHE A 301 0.27 15.27 16.00
N ARG A 302 0.52 14.08 15.43
CA ARG A 302 1.68 13.26 15.74
C ARG A 302 2.20 12.51 14.50
N PRO A 303 3.49 12.16 14.49
CA PRO A 303 3.98 11.16 13.56
C PRO A 303 3.43 9.78 13.92
N VAL A 304 3.23 8.94 12.92
CA VAL A 304 2.64 7.60 12.99
C VAL A 304 3.45 6.66 12.11
N GLY A 305 3.73 5.46 12.60
CA GLY A 305 4.48 4.45 11.86
C GLY A 305 3.60 3.53 10.98
N LEU A 306 4.27 2.78 10.11
CA LEU A 306 3.60 1.92 9.14
C LEU A 306 2.95 0.69 9.79
N ALA A 307 3.36 0.29 11.00
CA ALA A 307 2.68 -0.77 11.75
C ALA A 307 1.23 -0.38 12.11
N ALA A 308 1.00 0.90 12.48
CA ALA A 308 -0.36 1.40 12.68
C ALA A 308 -1.14 1.49 11.36
N MET A 309 -0.49 1.94 10.27
CA MET A 309 -1.09 1.95 8.93
C MET A 309 -1.56 0.56 8.50
N HIS A 310 -0.79 -0.48 8.81
CA HIS A 310 -1.17 -1.87 8.49
C HIS A 310 -2.52 -2.25 9.14
N GLY A 311 -2.72 -1.98 10.41
CA GLY A 311 -4.01 -2.21 11.08
C GLY A 311 -5.14 -1.36 10.49
N LEU A 312 -4.87 -0.07 10.26
CA LEU A 312 -5.83 0.89 9.69
C LEU A 312 -6.34 0.47 8.31
N ARG A 313 -5.42 0.07 7.39
CA ARG A 313 -5.79 -0.33 6.03
C ARG A 313 -6.54 -1.67 6.02
N LEU A 314 -6.21 -2.62 6.93
CA LEU A 314 -6.90 -3.91 7.06
C LEU A 314 -8.35 -3.73 7.50
N GLU A 315 -8.64 -2.86 8.46
CA GLU A 315 -10.00 -2.52 8.87
C GLU A 315 -10.85 -1.99 7.71
N LYS A 316 -10.21 -1.31 6.74
CA LYS A 316 -10.81 -0.81 5.50
C LYS A 316 -10.77 -1.80 4.34
N ALA A 317 -10.16 -2.96 4.54
CA ALA A 317 -9.94 -3.96 3.50
C ALA A 317 -9.21 -3.39 2.26
N TYR A 318 -8.29 -2.43 2.44
CA TYR A 318 -7.44 -1.93 1.36
C TYR A 318 -6.32 -2.92 1.07
N ARG A 319 -6.04 -3.13 -0.22
CA ARG A 319 -5.05 -4.10 -0.71
C ARG A 319 -3.65 -3.52 -0.66
N ASP A 320 -2.69 -4.43 -0.56
CA ASP A 320 -1.26 -4.10 -0.55
C ASP A 320 -0.54 -5.08 -1.49
N TYR A 321 -0.02 -4.57 -2.60
CA TYR A 321 0.64 -5.38 -3.61
C TYR A 321 1.95 -5.96 -3.07
N GLY A 322 2.10 -7.29 -3.21
CA GLY A 322 3.23 -8.05 -2.68
C GLY A 322 3.03 -8.54 -1.25
N VAL A 323 1.88 -8.20 -0.63
CA VAL A 323 1.48 -8.68 0.70
C VAL A 323 0.23 -9.56 0.62
N ASP A 324 -0.86 -9.02 0.09
CA ASP A 324 -2.15 -9.73 0.00
C ASP A 324 -2.69 -9.89 -1.42
N ILE A 325 -2.09 -9.26 -2.39
CA ILE A 325 -2.32 -9.48 -3.83
C ILE A 325 -0.99 -9.53 -4.58
N ASP A 326 -0.93 -10.34 -5.62
CA ASP A 326 0.23 -10.51 -6.48
C ASP A 326 -0.14 -10.79 -7.95
N VAL A 327 0.82 -11.21 -8.75
CA VAL A 327 0.65 -11.51 -10.18
C VAL A 327 -0.29 -12.70 -10.46
N THR A 328 -0.62 -13.52 -9.47
CA THR A 328 -1.57 -14.62 -9.58
C THR A 328 -3.01 -14.19 -9.39
N ASP A 329 -3.22 -12.99 -8.82
CA ASP A 329 -4.53 -12.38 -8.66
C ASP A 329 -4.92 -11.56 -9.88
N THR A 330 -6.21 -11.52 -10.15
CA THR A 330 -6.80 -10.57 -11.10
C THR A 330 -7.53 -9.46 -10.35
N PRO A 331 -7.79 -8.29 -10.97
CA PRO A 331 -8.65 -7.28 -10.36
C PRO A 331 -10.03 -7.85 -9.92
N VAL A 332 -10.51 -8.88 -10.61
CA VAL A 332 -11.77 -9.54 -10.28
C VAL A 332 -11.67 -10.38 -9.01
N THR A 333 -10.64 -11.24 -8.91
CA THR A 333 -10.42 -12.09 -7.70
C THR A 333 -10.03 -11.26 -6.50
N ALA A 334 -9.22 -10.23 -6.69
CA ALA A 334 -8.80 -9.28 -5.65
C ALA A 334 -9.93 -8.35 -5.13
N GLY A 335 -11.13 -8.38 -5.75
CA GLY A 335 -12.23 -7.48 -5.40
C GLY A 335 -12.03 -6.03 -5.86
N LEU A 336 -11.14 -5.81 -6.83
CA LEU A 336 -10.79 -4.51 -7.41
C LEU A 336 -11.45 -4.26 -8.77
N GLY A 337 -12.46 -5.04 -9.14
CA GLY A 337 -13.16 -4.92 -10.42
C GLY A 337 -13.80 -3.54 -10.65
N PHE A 338 -14.01 -2.73 -9.61
CA PHE A 338 -14.46 -1.34 -9.70
C PHE A 338 -13.40 -0.40 -10.30
N ALA A 339 -12.13 -0.78 -10.22
CA ALA A 339 -10.99 -0.05 -10.78
C ALA A 339 -10.64 -0.50 -12.21
N VAL A 340 -11.53 -1.25 -12.87
CA VAL A 340 -11.43 -1.63 -14.28
C VAL A 340 -12.48 -0.86 -15.07
N ALA A 341 -12.05 -0.04 -16.04
CA ALA A 341 -12.95 0.66 -16.95
C ALA A 341 -13.34 -0.27 -18.11
N TRP A 342 -14.33 -1.13 -17.87
CA TRP A 342 -14.77 -2.16 -18.80
C TRP A 342 -15.23 -1.63 -20.17
N ASP A 343 -15.73 -0.40 -20.20
CA ASP A 343 -16.30 0.22 -21.40
C ASP A 343 -15.34 1.21 -22.07
N LYS A 344 -14.07 1.34 -21.59
CA LYS A 344 -13.13 2.26 -22.23
C LYS A 344 -12.78 1.80 -23.65
N ALA A 345 -12.63 2.76 -24.56
CA ALA A 345 -12.35 2.48 -25.97
C ALA A 345 -10.93 1.89 -26.18
N THR A 346 -9.96 2.33 -25.39
CA THR A 346 -8.58 1.88 -25.48
C THR A 346 -8.42 0.45 -25.00
N GLN A 347 -7.81 -0.39 -25.81
CA GLN A 347 -7.40 -1.72 -25.39
C GLN A 347 -6.23 -1.59 -24.39
N PHE A 348 -6.31 -2.33 -23.29
CA PHE A 348 -5.24 -2.41 -22.30
C PHE A 348 -4.75 -3.85 -22.12
N ARG A 349 -3.53 -3.98 -21.63
CA ARG A 349 -2.91 -5.30 -21.44
C ARG A 349 -3.74 -6.16 -20.48
N GLY A 350 -4.04 -7.40 -20.89
CA GLY A 350 -4.83 -8.36 -20.10
C GLY A 350 -6.35 -8.22 -20.23
N ARG A 351 -6.87 -7.22 -20.96
CA ARG A 351 -8.32 -6.99 -21.09
C ARG A 351 -9.09 -8.24 -21.55
N ASP A 352 -8.62 -8.90 -22.61
CA ASP A 352 -9.31 -10.07 -23.17
C ASP A 352 -9.41 -11.23 -22.17
N ALA A 353 -8.40 -11.41 -21.33
CA ALA A 353 -8.42 -12.39 -20.26
C ALA A 353 -9.36 -12.00 -19.14
N LEU A 354 -9.36 -10.73 -18.73
CA LEU A 354 -10.26 -10.22 -17.71
C LEU A 354 -11.73 -10.25 -18.14
N GLU A 355 -12.05 -9.97 -19.40
CA GLU A 355 -13.41 -10.06 -19.93
C GLU A 355 -13.95 -11.50 -19.86
N LYS A 356 -13.11 -12.51 -20.16
CA LYS A 356 -13.47 -13.93 -20.05
C LYS A 356 -13.78 -14.36 -18.61
N THR A 357 -13.08 -13.78 -17.63
CA THR A 357 -13.22 -14.12 -16.21
C THR A 357 -14.05 -13.12 -15.42
N ARG A 358 -14.60 -12.08 -16.08
CA ARG A 358 -15.36 -10.99 -15.44
C ARG A 358 -16.53 -11.50 -14.59
N SER A 359 -17.20 -12.54 -15.01
CA SER A 359 -18.33 -13.14 -14.30
C SER A 359 -17.95 -14.28 -13.35
N ASP A 360 -16.69 -14.70 -13.35
CA ASP A 360 -16.21 -15.75 -12.44
C ASP A 360 -16.33 -15.25 -11.00
N ARG A 361 -16.92 -16.07 -10.15
CA ARG A 361 -17.13 -15.81 -8.72
C ARG A 361 -16.61 -16.95 -7.85
N THR A 362 -15.88 -17.89 -8.43
CA THR A 362 -15.43 -19.10 -7.72
C THR A 362 -14.36 -18.81 -6.68
N SER A 363 -13.57 -17.74 -6.84
CA SER A 363 -12.54 -17.32 -5.88
C SER A 363 -12.62 -15.82 -5.61
N ARG A 364 -12.47 -15.40 -4.35
CA ARG A 364 -12.49 -13.99 -3.93
C ARG A 364 -11.60 -13.72 -2.73
N LEU A 365 -10.90 -12.59 -2.79
CA LEU A 365 -10.26 -11.98 -1.65
C LEU A 365 -11.30 -11.12 -0.89
N VAL A 366 -11.58 -11.51 0.35
CA VAL A 366 -12.60 -10.86 1.19
C VAL A 366 -12.04 -10.49 2.56
N PRO A 367 -12.54 -9.42 3.20
CA PRO A 367 -12.22 -9.12 4.59
C PRO A 367 -12.77 -10.19 5.53
N LEU A 368 -11.94 -10.54 6.52
CA LEU A 368 -12.22 -11.46 7.60
C LEU A 368 -12.01 -10.78 8.95
N ARG A 369 -12.90 -11.02 9.89
CA ARG A 369 -12.78 -10.60 11.29
C ARG A 369 -13.00 -11.81 12.19
N VAL A 370 -12.13 -11.98 13.18
CA VAL A 370 -12.30 -13.02 14.23
C VAL A 370 -13.20 -12.48 15.32
N ASP A 371 -14.09 -13.32 15.84
CA ASP A 371 -15.02 -12.91 16.90
C ASP A 371 -14.35 -12.84 18.28
N ASP A 372 -13.35 -13.70 18.51
CA ASP A 372 -12.51 -13.67 19.72
C ASP A 372 -11.31 -12.71 19.53
N PRO A 373 -11.06 -11.76 20.43
CA PRO A 373 -9.91 -10.85 20.32
C PRO A 373 -8.56 -11.48 20.69
N ALA A 374 -8.53 -12.72 21.20
CA ALA A 374 -7.30 -13.33 21.71
C ALA A 374 -6.30 -13.74 20.62
N PRO A 375 -6.69 -14.43 19.53
CA PRO A 375 -5.73 -14.87 18.53
C PRO A 375 -5.21 -13.68 17.71
N LEU A 376 -3.91 -13.68 17.42
CA LEU A 376 -3.30 -12.77 16.45
C LEU A 376 -3.17 -13.47 15.10
N LEU A 377 -3.62 -12.82 14.05
CA LEU A 377 -3.52 -13.31 12.67
C LEU A 377 -2.25 -12.76 12.01
N HIS A 378 -1.56 -13.60 11.25
CA HIS A 378 -0.31 -13.24 10.56
C HIS A 378 -0.41 -13.34 9.04
N GLY A 379 -1.17 -14.32 8.53
CA GLY A 379 -1.25 -14.73 7.14
C GLY A 379 -0.90 -16.21 6.99
N GLY A 380 -1.56 -16.86 6.03
CA GLY A 380 -1.39 -18.29 5.79
C GLY A 380 -2.33 -19.20 6.59
N GLU A 381 -3.03 -18.68 7.62
CA GLU A 381 -3.97 -19.46 8.42
C GLU A 381 -5.10 -20.04 7.56
N PRO A 382 -5.41 -21.34 7.70
CA PRO A 382 -6.53 -21.96 6.98
C PRO A 382 -7.87 -21.35 7.38
N VAL A 383 -8.72 -21.11 6.37
CA VAL A 383 -10.12 -20.70 6.58
C VAL A 383 -11.01 -21.88 6.24
N HIS A 384 -11.84 -22.27 7.20
CA HIS A 384 -12.82 -23.34 7.07
C HIS A 384 -14.25 -22.78 7.05
N LYS A 385 -15.14 -23.52 6.41
CA LYS A 385 -16.58 -23.34 6.48
C LYS A 385 -17.23 -24.69 6.76
N ASP A 386 -18.00 -24.76 7.87
CA ASP A 386 -18.66 -26.00 8.31
C ASP A 386 -17.67 -27.18 8.39
N GLY A 387 -16.43 -26.92 8.89
CA GLY A 387 -15.37 -27.91 9.05
C GLY A 387 -14.58 -28.24 7.77
N VAL A 388 -14.93 -27.68 6.61
CA VAL A 388 -14.23 -27.91 5.33
C VAL A 388 -13.38 -26.71 5.00
N ARG A 389 -12.10 -26.94 4.64
CA ARG A 389 -11.21 -25.87 4.20
C ARG A 389 -11.74 -25.25 2.89
N VAL A 390 -11.99 -23.94 2.92
CA VAL A 390 -12.46 -23.15 1.77
C VAL A 390 -11.46 -22.10 1.32
N GLY A 391 -10.33 -21.94 2.03
CA GLY A 391 -9.34 -20.95 1.65
C GLY A 391 -8.26 -20.78 2.70
N HIS A 392 -7.62 -19.61 2.64
CA HIS A 392 -6.60 -19.22 3.63
C HIS A 392 -6.52 -17.70 3.74
N LEU A 393 -5.97 -17.25 4.84
CA LEU A 393 -5.69 -15.84 5.07
C LEU A 393 -4.46 -15.43 4.25
N GLN A 394 -4.56 -14.35 3.49
CA GLN A 394 -3.42 -13.77 2.77
C GLN A 394 -2.57 -12.93 3.73
N VAL A 395 -3.25 -12.13 4.55
CA VAL A 395 -2.63 -11.23 5.51
C VAL A 395 -3.52 -11.06 6.72
N GLY A 396 -2.91 -10.94 7.89
CA GLY A 396 -3.60 -10.68 9.14
C GLY A 396 -2.94 -9.56 9.94
N GLY A 397 -3.69 -9.06 10.91
CA GLY A 397 -3.23 -8.04 11.83
C GLY A 397 -4.27 -7.78 12.91
N PHE A 398 -4.00 -6.83 13.79
CA PHE A 398 -4.94 -6.43 14.83
C PHE A 398 -5.62 -5.11 14.46
N GLY A 399 -6.94 -5.11 14.38
CA GLY A 399 -7.76 -3.92 14.18
C GLY A 399 -8.01 -3.21 15.51
N HIS A 400 -7.24 -2.18 15.81
CA HIS A 400 -7.34 -1.49 17.11
C HIS A 400 -8.66 -0.73 17.29
N THR A 401 -9.32 -0.32 16.20
CA THR A 401 -10.67 0.28 16.27
C THR A 401 -11.73 -0.78 16.54
N LEU A 402 -11.60 -1.94 15.90
CA LEU A 402 -12.54 -3.05 16.02
C LEU A 402 -12.30 -3.91 17.27
N GLY A 403 -11.13 -3.77 17.90
CA GLY A 403 -10.76 -4.48 19.11
C GLY A 403 -10.48 -5.98 18.93
N THR A 404 -10.27 -6.42 17.70
CA THR A 404 -10.05 -7.84 17.37
C THR A 404 -9.11 -8.00 16.18
N SER A 405 -8.67 -9.24 15.92
CA SER A 405 -7.88 -9.57 14.75
C SER A 405 -8.72 -9.52 13.47
N VAL A 406 -8.15 -8.91 12.45
CA VAL A 406 -8.73 -8.74 11.12
C VAL A 406 -7.74 -9.16 10.05
N GLY A 407 -8.23 -9.46 8.86
CA GLY A 407 -7.37 -9.80 7.73
C GLY A 407 -8.11 -9.83 6.41
N LEU A 408 -7.38 -10.21 5.37
CA LEU A 408 -7.91 -10.49 4.04
C LEU A 408 -7.69 -11.97 3.74
N ALA A 409 -8.75 -12.68 3.40
CA ALA A 409 -8.73 -14.10 3.10
C ALA A 409 -9.14 -14.37 1.65
N THR A 410 -8.39 -15.20 0.95
CA THR A 410 -8.86 -15.79 -0.32
C THR A 410 -9.71 -17.00 0.01
N VAL A 411 -10.94 -16.99 -0.45
CA VAL A 411 -11.89 -18.09 -0.27
C VAL A 411 -12.45 -18.55 -1.59
N ASP A 412 -12.68 -19.87 -1.70
CA ASP A 412 -13.13 -20.55 -2.88
C ASP A 412 -14.49 -21.21 -2.65
N ASN A 413 -15.37 -21.08 -3.64
CA ASN A 413 -16.66 -21.78 -3.68
C ASN A 413 -17.03 -22.09 -5.14
N ALA A 414 -17.12 -23.36 -5.50
CA ALA A 414 -17.45 -23.79 -6.87
C ALA A 414 -18.80 -23.26 -7.36
N ALA A 415 -19.76 -23.03 -6.45
CA ALA A 415 -21.06 -22.41 -6.75
C ALA A 415 -20.98 -20.86 -6.82
N GLY A 416 -19.84 -20.28 -6.52
CA GLY A 416 -19.57 -18.86 -6.46
C GLY A 416 -19.55 -18.30 -5.04
N VAL A 417 -18.56 -17.46 -4.76
CA VAL A 417 -18.47 -16.66 -3.54
C VAL A 417 -19.44 -15.49 -3.70
N THR A 418 -20.58 -15.58 -3.03
CA THR A 418 -21.66 -14.57 -3.06
C THR A 418 -21.87 -13.96 -1.69
N GLY A 419 -22.54 -12.80 -1.62
CA GLY A 419 -22.89 -12.18 -0.34
C GLY A 419 -23.77 -13.10 0.52
N GLU A 420 -24.67 -13.87 -0.08
CA GLU A 420 -25.51 -14.84 0.61
C GLU A 420 -24.67 -15.99 1.19
N TRP A 421 -23.72 -16.53 0.42
CA TRP A 421 -22.82 -17.57 0.90
C TRP A 421 -21.93 -17.08 2.05
N LEU A 422 -21.42 -15.86 1.99
CA LEU A 422 -20.65 -15.25 3.10
C LEU A 422 -21.54 -15.03 4.33
N ALA A 423 -22.77 -14.54 4.14
CA ALA A 423 -23.71 -14.28 5.23
C ALA A 423 -24.27 -15.55 5.88
N SER A 424 -24.18 -16.72 5.22
CA SER A 424 -24.67 -17.98 5.80
C SER A 424 -23.90 -18.46 7.03
N GLY A 425 -22.73 -17.85 7.34
CA GLY A 425 -21.92 -18.15 8.53
C GLY A 425 -21.19 -19.48 8.45
N GLY A 426 -20.82 -20.01 9.61
CA GLY A 426 -20.07 -21.28 9.74
C GLY A 426 -18.58 -21.17 9.39
N PHE A 427 -18.04 -19.94 9.30
CA PHE A 427 -16.63 -19.74 9.03
C PHE A 427 -15.80 -19.76 10.31
N GLU A 428 -14.61 -20.34 10.18
CA GLU A 428 -13.61 -20.42 11.22
C GLU A 428 -12.22 -20.18 10.62
N VAL A 429 -11.34 -19.52 11.36
CA VAL A 429 -9.91 -19.45 11.06
C VAL A 429 -9.14 -20.33 12.04
N VAL A 430 -8.20 -21.13 11.53
CA VAL A 430 -7.42 -22.04 12.36
C VAL A 430 -6.07 -21.41 12.68
N VAL A 431 -5.85 -21.09 13.96
CA VAL A 431 -4.62 -20.51 14.48
C VAL A 431 -3.96 -21.50 15.43
N ASN A 432 -2.73 -21.91 15.14
CA ASN A 432 -1.98 -22.89 15.96
C ASN A 432 -2.76 -24.21 16.27
N GLY A 433 -3.62 -24.64 15.35
CA GLY A 433 -4.42 -25.85 15.50
C GLY A 433 -5.76 -25.66 16.24
N GLU A 434 -6.06 -24.47 16.70
CA GLU A 434 -7.34 -24.10 17.32
C GLU A 434 -8.21 -23.33 16.31
N ALA A 435 -9.51 -23.67 16.24
CA ALA A 435 -10.47 -23.03 15.36
C ALA A 435 -11.18 -21.89 16.10
N TYR A 436 -11.18 -20.72 15.49
CA TYR A 436 -11.84 -19.51 16.00
C TYR A 436 -12.94 -19.06 15.04
N PRO A 437 -14.18 -18.87 15.53
CA PRO A 437 -15.25 -18.34 14.71
C PRO A 437 -14.88 -17.01 14.06
N ALA A 438 -15.23 -16.88 12.78
CA ALA A 438 -14.90 -15.71 12.00
C ALA A 438 -16.08 -15.24 11.13
N THR A 439 -16.14 -13.95 10.92
CA THR A 439 -17.10 -13.29 10.01
C THR A 439 -16.40 -12.86 8.75
N LEU A 440 -16.95 -13.21 7.58
CA LEU A 440 -16.49 -12.79 6.27
C LEU A 440 -17.58 -11.99 5.55
N GLN A 441 -17.18 -10.95 4.80
CA GLN A 441 -18.11 -10.12 4.02
C GLN A 441 -17.38 -9.39 2.89
N PHE A 442 -18.09 -8.77 1.96
CA PHE A 442 -17.45 -7.96 0.90
C PHE A 442 -17.11 -6.55 1.35
N ALA A 443 -17.96 -5.93 2.14
CA ALA A 443 -17.72 -4.58 2.65
C ALA A 443 -16.64 -4.58 3.74
N PRO A 444 -15.87 -3.50 3.92
CA PRO A 444 -14.97 -3.37 5.05
C PRO A 444 -15.73 -3.37 6.38
N PHE A 445 -15.08 -3.81 7.46
CA PHE A 445 -15.69 -3.80 8.80
C PHE A 445 -15.70 -2.40 9.43
N TYR A 446 -14.82 -1.52 8.99
CA TYR A 446 -14.77 -0.13 9.42
C TYR A 446 -15.27 0.80 8.31
N ASP A 447 -16.17 1.72 8.64
CA ASP A 447 -16.71 2.76 7.75
C ASP A 447 -17.07 2.23 6.35
N PRO A 448 -18.02 1.26 6.23
CA PRO A 448 -18.38 0.66 4.95
C PRO A 448 -18.95 1.68 3.96
N ASP A 449 -19.56 2.76 4.45
CA ASP A 449 -20.20 3.79 3.65
C ASP A 449 -19.23 4.88 3.16
N ARG A 450 -17.95 4.80 3.56
CA ARG A 450 -16.89 5.77 3.23
C ARG A 450 -17.20 7.20 3.71
N SER A 451 -18.00 7.37 4.75
CA SER A 451 -18.34 8.68 5.30
C SER A 451 -17.12 9.39 5.88
N ARG A 452 -16.22 8.64 6.52
CA ARG A 452 -14.97 9.16 7.11
C ARG A 452 -13.96 9.63 6.06
N VAL A 453 -13.92 8.98 4.91
CA VAL A 453 -13.01 9.33 3.80
C VAL A 453 -13.43 10.65 3.15
N ARG A 454 -14.72 10.90 3.08
CA ARG A 454 -15.26 12.13 2.48
C ARG A 454 -15.12 13.34 3.40
N GLY A 455 -15.21 13.17 4.69
CA GLY A 455 -15.06 14.18 5.73
C GLY A 455 -16.33 14.86 6.11
#